data_eae42b28179bd6f8063d103717b8b653
#
_entry.id   eae42b28179bd6f8063d103717b8b653
#
_cell.length_a   1.000
_cell.length_b   1.000
_cell.length_c   1.000
_cell.angle_alpha   90.00
_cell.angle_beta   90.00
_cell.angle_gamma   90.00
#
_symmetry.space_group_name_H-M   'P 1'
#
loop_
_entity.id
_entity.type
_entity.pdbx_description
1 polymer ?
#
loop_
_entity_poly.entity_id
_entity_poly.type
_entity_poly.pdbx_seq_one_letter_code
_entity_poly.pdbx_strand_id
1 'polypeptide(L)'
;MIDNYIDTAISILYKNILVVLLMVILTSLCFVVVGKTCTVQKKAETTATEHEEKYGKNSIYWTAECLNDKDFYTYLSNNSKYYEKVKTFKNKLMKTNEFTYITAMDQPLSIAAKTVPDEVLDGYEFEEEGDTEASVNKESTECSVKAVEASKEFFQYFNITVSEGKPFQKEDFIYQKGKSIPVLLGAAYHSYFKVGDTFEAAYLMGKFKFKVKGFVEKETFFGMRSVGDLVSCERYMFVPALEVNEFSRFSKALLLQQMEGMIVSKLGYTKTNELYRQFLEEVGLEKWDLIVVDPDATTSYNKIESYSVMTKQVARQFKILLIIIVIFACIAITMNMIGILKRQHYNFGVEMLCGASRRYITMEAFGIAIGMVLVSDGVASLVLKIIGSDARAILIVQCLGIGIAVISCLASYFYLRKMNISDIIGGKE
;
A
#
# COMPACT_ATOMS: atom_id res chain seq x y z
N MET A 1 -36.21 1.94 38.70
CA MET A 1 -36.34 0.75 37.83
C MET A 1 -35.18 0.65 36.84
N ILE A 2 -34.80 1.71 36.10
CA ILE A 2 -33.66 1.70 35.16
C ILE A 2 -32.33 1.48 35.92
N ASP A 3 -32.15 2.06 37.12
CA ASP A 3 -30.91 1.93 37.89
C ASP A 3 -30.64 0.46 38.28
N ASN A 4 -31.66 -0.32 38.60
CA ASN A 4 -31.48 -1.75 38.94
C ASN A 4 -30.99 -2.57 37.71
N TYR A 5 -31.41 -2.24 36.49
CA TYR A 5 -30.90 -2.92 35.27
C TYR A 5 -29.42 -2.67 35.04
N ILE A 6 -28.99 -1.41 35.25
CA ILE A 6 -27.61 -1.03 35.07
C ILE A 6 -26.72 -1.72 36.10
N ASP A 7 -27.13 -1.74 37.36
CA ASP A 7 -26.36 -2.36 38.44
C ASP A 7 -26.21 -3.88 38.24
N THR A 8 -27.27 -4.57 37.82
CA THR A 8 -27.21 -6.01 37.53
C THR A 8 -26.36 -6.31 36.31
N ALA A 9 -26.50 -5.54 35.23
CA ALA A 9 -25.64 -5.66 34.04
C ALA A 9 -24.17 -5.43 34.38
N ILE A 10 -23.81 -4.41 35.17
CA ILE A 10 -22.47 -4.16 35.67
C ILE A 10 -21.95 -5.33 36.50
N SER A 11 -22.75 -5.90 37.40
CA SER A 11 -22.37 -7.05 38.20
C SER A 11 -22.01 -8.26 37.33
N ILE A 12 -22.80 -8.54 36.26
CA ILE A 12 -22.54 -9.62 35.30
C ILE A 12 -21.26 -9.38 34.55
N LEU A 13 -21.02 -8.14 34.06
CA LEU A 13 -19.80 -7.75 33.37
C LEU A 13 -18.57 -7.92 34.28
N TYR A 14 -18.71 -7.54 35.59
CA TYR A 14 -17.62 -7.68 36.55
C TYR A 14 -17.29 -9.15 36.84
N LYS A 15 -18.28 -10.01 37.00
CA LYS A 15 -18.07 -11.46 37.18
C LYS A 15 -17.39 -12.14 35.98
N ASN A 16 -17.52 -11.57 34.79
CA ASN A 16 -16.93 -12.08 33.54
C ASN A 16 -15.84 -11.15 32.99
N ILE A 17 -15.21 -10.33 33.82
CA ILE A 17 -14.35 -9.19 33.42
C ILE A 17 -13.29 -9.57 32.39
N LEU A 18 -12.63 -10.72 32.56
CA LEU A 18 -11.59 -11.17 31.61
C LEU A 18 -12.15 -11.45 30.23
N VAL A 19 -13.31 -12.10 30.14
CA VAL A 19 -13.95 -12.40 28.85
C VAL A 19 -14.45 -11.11 28.21
N VAL A 20 -15.02 -10.22 28.99
CA VAL A 20 -15.51 -8.91 28.53
C VAL A 20 -14.36 -8.06 28.00
N LEU A 21 -13.25 -7.97 28.72
CA LEU A 21 -12.06 -7.23 28.31
C LEU A 21 -11.49 -7.81 26.99
N LEU A 22 -11.35 -9.12 26.92
CA LEU A 22 -10.87 -9.77 25.69
C LEU A 22 -11.79 -9.47 24.50
N MET A 23 -13.11 -9.51 24.71
CA MET A 23 -14.10 -9.18 23.68
C MET A 23 -13.99 -7.72 23.23
N VAL A 24 -13.89 -6.79 24.19
CA VAL A 24 -13.75 -5.36 23.88
C VAL A 24 -12.47 -5.12 23.07
N ILE A 25 -11.35 -5.74 23.45
CA ILE A 25 -10.09 -5.62 22.73
C ILE A 25 -10.21 -6.16 21.29
N LEU A 26 -10.73 -7.39 21.13
CA LEU A 26 -10.87 -8.01 19.81
C LEU A 26 -11.85 -7.24 18.92
N THR A 27 -12.98 -6.80 19.48
CA THR A 27 -13.97 -6.01 18.71
C THR A 27 -13.40 -4.65 18.32
N SER A 28 -12.70 -3.97 19.22
CA SER A 28 -12.03 -2.70 18.92
C SER A 28 -10.97 -2.86 17.83
N LEU A 29 -10.19 -3.95 17.90
CA LEU A 29 -9.21 -4.25 16.86
C LEU A 29 -9.87 -4.47 15.48
N CYS A 30 -10.95 -5.26 15.44
CA CYS A 30 -11.74 -5.46 14.21
C CYS A 30 -12.25 -4.12 13.65
N PHE A 31 -12.79 -3.25 14.50
CA PHE A 31 -13.30 -1.95 14.10
C PHE A 31 -12.17 -1.00 13.58
N VAL A 32 -10.99 -1.04 14.21
CA VAL A 32 -9.82 -0.31 13.72
C VAL A 32 -9.39 -0.81 12.35
N VAL A 33 -9.32 -2.12 12.14
CA VAL A 33 -8.99 -2.72 10.84
C VAL A 33 -10.01 -2.31 9.78
N VAL A 34 -11.30 -2.38 10.09
CA VAL A 34 -12.38 -1.93 9.19
C VAL A 34 -12.22 -0.47 8.84
N GLY A 35 -12.00 0.41 9.82
CA GLY A 35 -11.84 1.85 9.59
C GLY A 35 -10.63 2.17 8.71
N LYS A 36 -9.50 1.50 8.94
CA LYS A 36 -8.31 1.64 8.10
C LYS A 36 -8.55 1.15 6.68
N THR A 37 -9.15 -0.01 6.52
CA THR A 37 -9.49 -0.58 5.21
C THR A 37 -10.41 0.37 4.42
N CYS A 38 -11.41 0.98 5.08
CA CYS A 38 -12.28 1.98 4.46
C CYS A 38 -11.50 3.23 4.00
N THR A 39 -10.53 3.69 4.80
CA THR A 39 -9.68 4.85 4.45
C THR A 39 -8.84 4.55 3.21
N VAL A 40 -8.16 3.39 3.19
CA VAL A 40 -7.32 2.95 2.05
C VAL A 40 -8.15 2.75 0.80
N GLN A 41 -9.30 2.07 0.91
CA GLN A 41 -10.22 1.86 -0.21
C GLN A 41 -10.66 3.19 -0.83
N LYS A 42 -11.09 4.15 -0.01
CA LYS A 42 -11.52 5.46 -0.47
C LYS A 42 -10.38 6.20 -1.19
N LYS A 43 -9.18 6.21 -0.60
CA LYS A 43 -7.99 6.82 -1.22
C LYS A 43 -7.72 6.21 -2.58
N ALA A 44 -7.76 4.87 -2.69
CA ALA A 44 -7.59 4.17 -3.95
C ALA A 44 -8.66 4.53 -4.99
N GLU A 45 -9.94 4.57 -4.60
CA GLU A 45 -11.04 4.96 -5.49
C GLU A 45 -10.91 6.42 -5.97
N THR A 46 -10.56 7.35 -5.07
CA THR A 46 -10.36 8.76 -5.41
C THR A 46 -9.18 8.91 -6.38
N THR A 47 -8.04 8.29 -6.06
CA THR A 47 -6.85 8.30 -6.92
C THR A 47 -7.15 7.72 -8.30
N ALA A 48 -7.90 6.61 -8.38
CA ALA A 48 -8.29 6.01 -9.65
C ALA A 48 -9.19 6.94 -10.48
N THR A 49 -10.12 7.64 -9.83
CA THR A 49 -11.05 8.58 -10.52
C THR A 49 -10.29 9.81 -11.03
N GLU A 50 -9.49 10.44 -10.21
CA GLU A 50 -8.65 11.58 -10.59
C GLU A 50 -7.69 11.22 -11.72
N HIS A 51 -7.11 10.02 -11.66
CA HIS A 51 -6.23 9.51 -12.69
C HIS A 51 -6.99 9.27 -14.02
N GLU A 52 -8.18 8.67 -13.97
CA GLU A 52 -9.01 8.44 -15.14
C GLU A 52 -9.47 9.75 -15.78
N GLU A 53 -9.82 10.77 -14.98
CA GLU A 53 -10.15 12.11 -15.46
C GLU A 53 -8.97 12.78 -16.17
N LYS A 54 -7.75 12.63 -15.61
CA LYS A 54 -6.54 13.29 -16.14
C LYS A 54 -5.95 12.58 -17.36
N TYR A 55 -5.87 11.27 -17.33
CA TYR A 55 -5.18 10.48 -18.37
C TYR A 55 -6.12 9.65 -19.24
N GLY A 56 -7.39 9.53 -18.87
CA GLY A 56 -8.38 8.73 -19.57
C GLY A 56 -8.05 7.22 -19.50
N LYS A 57 -8.57 6.48 -20.49
CA LYS A 57 -8.29 5.04 -20.65
C LYS A 57 -7.02 4.81 -21.48
N ASN A 58 -5.91 5.38 -21.05
CA ASN A 58 -4.63 5.20 -21.73
C ASN A 58 -4.06 3.81 -21.41
N SER A 59 -3.44 3.20 -22.41
CA SER A 59 -2.66 1.99 -22.23
C SER A 59 -1.23 2.34 -21.82
N ILE A 60 -0.64 1.48 -20.99
CA ILE A 60 0.76 1.57 -20.61
C ILE A 60 1.53 0.54 -21.43
N TYR A 61 2.64 0.97 -22.00
CA TYR A 61 3.59 0.12 -22.69
C TYR A 61 4.97 0.34 -22.07
N TRP A 62 5.67 -0.74 -21.76
CA TRP A 62 7.03 -0.66 -21.25
C TRP A 62 8.02 -0.53 -22.39
N THR A 63 9.08 0.21 -22.15
CA THR A 63 10.25 0.21 -23.02
C THR A 63 11.37 -0.57 -22.37
N ALA A 64 12.17 -1.23 -23.19
CA ALA A 64 13.31 -2.01 -22.72
C ALA A 64 14.53 -1.76 -23.63
N GLU A 65 15.67 -1.78 -22.98
CA GLU A 65 16.95 -1.89 -23.63
C GLU A 65 17.35 -3.37 -23.65
N CYS A 66 17.54 -3.92 -24.83
CA CYS A 66 17.93 -5.30 -25.06
C CYS A 66 19.19 -5.38 -25.92
N LEU A 67 20.11 -4.44 -25.72
CA LEU A 67 21.35 -4.37 -26.51
C LEU A 67 22.16 -5.65 -26.33
N ASN A 68 22.64 -6.21 -27.44
CA ASN A 68 23.63 -7.26 -27.39
C ASN A 68 24.99 -6.71 -26.90
N ASP A 69 25.87 -7.61 -26.45
CA ASP A 69 27.18 -7.24 -25.91
C ASP A 69 27.99 -6.32 -26.83
N LYS A 70 27.95 -6.57 -28.13
CA LYS A 70 28.69 -5.77 -29.10
C LYS A 70 28.20 -4.33 -29.14
N ASP A 71 26.90 -4.11 -29.18
CA ASP A 71 26.31 -2.78 -29.27
C ASP A 71 26.44 -2.06 -27.93
N PHE A 72 26.25 -2.77 -26.81
CA PHE A 72 26.48 -2.27 -25.46
C PHE A 72 27.93 -1.80 -25.27
N TYR A 73 28.94 -2.63 -25.60
CA TYR A 73 30.34 -2.22 -25.49
C TYR A 73 30.72 -1.13 -26.49
N THR A 74 30.12 -1.10 -27.69
CA THR A 74 30.29 -0.04 -28.66
C THR A 74 29.78 1.28 -28.10
N TYR A 75 28.64 1.27 -27.45
CA TYR A 75 28.08 2.44 -26.77
C TYR A 75 28.95 2.92 -25.61
N LEU A 76 29.38 2.00 -24.75
CA LEU A 76 30.24 2.32 -23.61
C LEU A 76 31.66 2.74 -24.00
N SER A 77 32.11 2.39 -25.21
CA SER A 77 33.38 2.87 -25.74
C SER A 77 33.38 4.41 -25.86
N ASN A 78 34.52 5.02 -26.08
CA ASN A 78 34.66 6.47 -26.05
C ASN A 78 34.07 7.17 -27.29
N ASN A 79 32.90 6.72 -27.74
CA ASN A 79 32.24 7.22 -28.95
C ASN A 79 31.09 8.17 -28.59
N SER A 80 31.35 9.48 -28.64
CA SER A 80 30.36 10.53 -28.38
C SER A 80 29.16 10.49 -29.37
N LYS A 81 29.39 10.00 -30.60
CA LYS A 81 28.36 9.97 -31.64
C LYS A 81 27.14 9.13 -31.23
N TYR A 82 27.35 7.97 -30.64
CA TYR A 82 26.22 7.13 -30.17
C TYR A 82 25.54 7.74 -28.95
N TYR A 83 26.30 8.34 -28.05
CA TYR A 83 25.73 9.06 -26.91
C TYR A 83 24.78 10.18 -27.36
N GLU A 84 25.21 11.00 -28.33
CA GLU A 84 24.35 12.07 -28.85
C GLU A 84 23.09 11.54 -29.58
N LYS A 85 23.21 10.40 -30.26
CA LYS A 85 22.04 9.73 -30.88
C LYS A 85 21.03 9.30 -29.82
N VAL A 86 21.46 8.60 -28.77
CA VAL A 86 20.58 8.16 -27.67
C VAL A 86 19.98 9.36 -26.95
N LYS A 87 20.76 10.41 -26.70
CA LYS A 87 20.27 11.65 -26.10
C LYS A 87 19.21 12.33 -26.96
N THR A 88 19.41 12.36 -28.27
CA THR A 88 18.47 12.92 -29.23
C THR A 88 17.19 12.07 -29.26
N PHE A 89 17.32 10.76 -29.23
CA PHE A 89 16.19 9.84 -29.19
C PHE A 89 15.35 10.05 -27.91
N LYS A 90 16.00 10.08 -26.74
CA LYS A 90 15.33 10.38 -25.48
C LYS A 90 14.57 11.70 -25.53
N ASN A 91 15.20 12.73 -26.08
CA ASN A 91 14.56 14.04 -26.24
C ASN A 91 13.33 14.01 -27.14
N LYS A 92 13.33 13.15 -28.19
CA LYS A 92 12.13 12.94 -29.02
C LYS A 92 11.02 12.25 -28.26
N LEU A 93 11.33 11.19 -27.49
CA LEU A 93 10.36 10.51 -26.62
C LEU A 93 9.73 11.46 -25.60
N MET A 94 10.53 12.33 -24.98
CA MET A 94 10.06 13.29 -23.98
C MET A 94 9.25 14.46 -24.54
N LYS A 95 9.46 14.81 -25.82
CA LYS A 95 8.85 16.01 -26.44
C LYS A 95 7.66 15.71 -27.33
N THR A 96 7.37 14.45 -27.67
CA THR A 96 6.23 14.12 -28.48
C THR A 96 4.91 14.44 -27.77
N ASN A 97 3.89 14.85 -28.52
CA ASN A 97 2.54 15.05 -28.02
C ASN A 97 1.65 13.82 -28.22
N GLU A 98 2.15 12.77 -28.90
CA GLU A 98 1.40 11.58 -29.26
C GLU A 98 1.23 10.61 -28.07
N PHE A 99 2.20 10.63 -27.15
CA PHE A 99 2.20 9.87 -25.92
C PHE A 99 3.02 10.57 -24.84
N THR A 100 2.89 10.13 -23.59
CA THR A 100 3.74 10.57 -22.50
C THR A 100 4.80 9.51 -22.22
N TYR A 101 6.09 9.86 -22.36
CA TYR A 101 7.18 9.00 -21.92
C TYR A 101 7.55 9.30 -20.46
N ILE A 102 7.66 8.26 -19.66
CA ILE A 102 7.96 8.33 -18.23
C ILE A 102 9.18 7.45 -17.97
N THR A 103 10.30 8.06 -17.55
CA THR A 103 11.43 7.30 -17.04
C THR A 103 11.07 6.73 -15.68
N ALA A 104 11.12 5.42 -15.56
CA ALA A 104 10.87 4.67 -14.33
C ALA A 104 11.70 3.40 -14.37
N MET A 105 12.82 3.42 -13.67
CA MET A 105 13.74 2.31 -13.65
C MET A 105 14.01 1.83 -12.23
N ASP A 106 13.99 0.52 -12.05
CA ASP A 106 14.43 -0.14 -10.84
C ASP A 106 15.96 -0.07 -10.77
N GLN A 107 16.47 0.74 -9.86
CA GLN A 107 17.89 0.98 -9.69
C GLN A 107 18.26 0.96 -8.21
N PRO A 108 18.50 -0.23 -7.64
CA PRO A 108 18.90 -0.38 -6.24
C PRO A 108 20.11 0.47 -5.89
N LEU A 109 20.13 0.96 -4.65
CA LEU A 109 21.27 1.69 -4.08
C LEU A 109 21.98 0.81 -3.07
N SER A 110 23.32 0.70 -3.15
CA SER A 110 24.09 0.03 -2.09
C SER A 110 24.49 1.02 -1.01
N ILE A 111 24.01 0.80 0.19
CA ILE A 111 24.26 1.63 1.39
C ILE A 111 24.88 0.81 2.51
N ALA A 112 25.35 1.44 3.58
CA ALA A 112 25.90 0.72 4.72
C ALA A 112 24.82 -0.14 5.44
N ALA A 113 25.08 -1.43 5.61
CA ALA A 113 24.12 -2.47 6.03
C ALA A 113 23.45 -2.24 7.40
N LYS A 114 24.02 -1.40 8.26
CA LYS A 114 23.53 -1.17 9.65
C LYS A 114 22.50 -0.05 9.77
N THR A 115 22.06 0.51 8.66
CA THR A 115 21.31 1.78 8.67
C THR A 115 19.85 1.66 8.26
N VAL A 116 19.35 0.47 7.92
CA VAL A 116 17.98 0.31 7.41
C VAL A 116 17.34 -1.02 7.86
N PRO A 117 15.99 -1.13 7.88
CA PRO A 117 15.28 -2.37 8.18
C PRO A 117 15.36 -3.36 7.02
N ASP A 118 15.22 -4.65 7.32
CA ASP A 118 15.31 -5.72 6.31
C ASP A 118 14.25 -5.59 5.21
N GLU A 119 13.05 -5.09 5.54
CA GLU A 119 11.93 -4.96 4.61
C GLU A 119 12.15 -4.01 3.43
N VAL A 120 13.18 -3.14 3.50
CA VAL A 120 13.54 -2.23 2.41
C VAL A 120 14.67 -2.77 1.54
N LEU A 121 15.23 -3.93 1.89
CA LEU A 121 16.28 -4.58 1.11
C LEU A 121 15.72 -5.04 -0.24
N ASP A 122 16.56 -4.89 -1.26
CA ASP A 122 16.27 -5.44 -2.58
C ASP A 122 16.22 -6.97 -2.51
N GLY A 123 15.17 -7.59 -3.09
CA GLY A 123 14.97 -9.03 -3.03
C GLY A 123 14.37 -9.57 -1.72
N TYR A 124 14.00 -8.72 -0.76
CA TYR A 124 13.41 -9.15 0.52
C TYR A 124 12.18 -10.07 0.34
N GLU A 125 11.35 -9.81 -0.66
CA GLU A 125 10.15 -10.60 -0.94
C GLU A 125 10.45 -12.01 -1.48
N PHE A 126 11.64 -12.24 -2.00
CA PHE A 126 12.05 -13.53 -2.57
C PHE A 126 12.67 -14.48 -1.53
N GLU A 127 12.95 -14.02 -0.31
CA GLU A 127 13.51 -14.89 0.75
C GLU A 127 12.58 -16.04 1.17
N GLU A 128 11.26 -15.89 0.98
CA GLU A 128 10.27 -16.93 1.30
C GLU A 128 10.31 -18.11 0.32
N GLU A 129 10.89 -17.97 -0.86
CA GLU A 129 10.99 -19.03 -1.88
C GLU A 129 12.33 -19.81 -1.87
N GLY A 130 13.20 -19.56 -0.90
CA GLY A 130 14.42 -20.36 -0.69
C GLY A 130 15.65 -19.94 -1.51
N ASP A 131 15.60 -18.87 -2.27
CA ASP A 131 16.74 -18.29 -3.01
C ASP A 131 17.45 -17.17 -2.21
N THR A 132 17.87 -17.52 -0.99
CA THR A 132 18.44 -16.59 -0.01
C THR A 132 19.89 -16.16 -0.27
N GLU A 133 20.52 -16.60 -1.34
CA GLU A 133 21.96 -16.31 -1.56
C GLU A 133 22.25 -15.00 -2.30
N ALA A 134 21.28 -14.34 -2.91
CA ALA A 134 21.57 -13.24 -3.83
C ALA A 134 21.59 -11.84 -3.20
N SER A 135 20.85 -11.57 -2.11
CA SER A 135 20.60 -10.20 -1.68
C SER A 135 21.14 -9.80 -0.30
N VAL A 136 21.38 -10.74 0.59
CA VAL A 136 21.89 -10.42 1.93
C VAL A 136 23.18 -11.22 2.19
N ASN A 137 24.26 -10.76 1.64
CA ASN A 137 25.56 -11.22 2.10
C ASN A 137 25.77 -10.70 3.52
N LYS A 138 25.42 -11.52 4.54
CA LYS A 138 25.52 -11.17 5.98
C LYS A 138 26.93 -10.78 6.43
N GLU A 139 27.94 -11.01 5.58
CA GLU A 139 29.33 -10.63 5.81
C GLU A 139 29.68 -9.28 5.14
N SER A 140 28.82 -8.71 4.27
CA SER A 140 29.10 -7.44 3.62
C SER A 140 28.77 -6.26 4.53
N THR A 141 29.61 -5.24 4.48
CA THR A 141 29.36 -3.96 5.16
C THR A 141 28.35 -3.08 4.43
N GLU A 142 27.93 -3.48 3.24
CA GLU A 142 26.97 -2.76 2.37
C GLU A 142 25.79 -3.67 2.05
N CYS A 143 24.59 -3.09 1.94
CA CYS A 143 23.36 -3.77 1.53
C CYS A 143 22.71 -3.02 0.38
N SER A 144 22.04 -3.75 -0.51
CA SER A 144 21.25 -3.20 -1.60
C SER A 144 19.84 -2.87 -1.11
N VAL A 145 19.39 -1.65 -1.32
CA VAL A 145 18.05 -1.21 -0.96
C VAL A 145 17.23 -0.90 -2.21
N LYS A 146 15.93 -1.12 -2.13
CA LYS A 146 14.99 -0.83 -3.21
C LYS A 146 15.01 0.65 -3.54
N ALA A 147 15.31 0.97 -4.79
CA ALA A 147 15.26 2.36 -5.24
C ALA A 147 14.78 2.44 -6.69
N VAL A 148 14.11 3.54 -7.00
CA VAL A 148 13.58 3.85 -8.32
C VAL A 148 14.19 5.15 -8.82
N GLU A 149 14.78 5.10 -10.00
CA GLU A 149 15.09 6.30 -10.75
C GLU A 149 13.85 6.75 -11.51
N ALA A 150 13.38 7.95 -11.24
CA ALA A 150 12.09 8.42 -11.72
C ALA A 150 12.11 9.83 -12.27
N SER A 151 11.44 10.04 -13.41
CA SER A 151 11.22 11.37 -13.98
C SER A 151 10.13 12.13 -13.24
N LYS A 152 9.99 13.44 -13.50
CA LYS A 152 8.92 14.26 -12.92
C LYS A 152 7.54 13.72 -13.27
N GLU A 153 7.37 13.21 -14.47
CA GLU A 153 6.13 12.65 -15.00
C GLU A 153 5.70 11.40 -14.22
N PHE A 154 6.67 10.63 -13.69
CA PHE A 154 6.39 9.48 -12.83
C PHE A 154 5.61 9.88 -11.57
N PHE A 155 6.08 10.87 -10.84
CA PHE A 155 5.42 11.37 -9.62
C PHE A 155 4.03 11.92 -9.93
N GLN A 156 3.88 12.58 -11.08
CA GLN A 156 2.60 13.11 -11.53
C GLN A 156 1.62 12.02 -11.96
N TYR A 157 2.13 10.97 -12.64
CA TYR A 157 1.31 9.87 -13.14
C TYR A 157 0.76 9.02 -11.99
N PHE A 158 1.59 8.68 -11.03
CA PHE A 158 1.19 7.87 -9.89
C PHE A 158 0.63 8.70 -8.71
N ASN A 159 0.49 10.01 -8.87
CA ASN A 159 0.03 10.93 -7.83
C ASN A 159 0.82 10.79 -6.52
N ILE A 160 2.15 10.67 -6.66
CA ILE A 160 3.06 10.52 -5.51
C ILE A 160 3.31 11.89 -4.90
N THR A 161 2.83 12.08 -3.67
CA THR A 161 2.96 13.30 -2.87
C THR A 161 3.97 13.13 -1.74
N VAL A 162 4.44 14.25 -1.20
CA VAL A 162 5.43 14.31 -0.12
C VAL A 162 4.74 14.75 1.16
N SER A 163 4.82 13.94 2.20
CA SER A 163 4.22 14.19 3.52
C SER A 163 5.09 15.08 4.39
N GLU A 164 6.42 14.97 4.27
CA GLU A 164 7.40 15.74 5.03
C GLU A 164 8.53 16.17 4.12
N GLY A 165 9.03 17.40 4.27
CA GLY A 165 10.07 17.98 3.42
C GLY A 165 9.48 18.65 2.18
N LYS A 166 10.14 18.47 1.01
CA LYS A 166 9.76 19.11 -0.26
C LYS A 166 9.83 18.12 -1.42
N PRO A 167 8.88 18.16 -2.36
CA PRO A 167 8.96 17.37 -3.59
C PRO A 167 10.16 17.82 -4.45
N PHE A 168 10.54 16.97 -5.41
CA PHE A 168 11.58 17.35 -6.38
C PHE A 168 11.17 18.59 -7.17
N GLN A 169 12.13 19.51 -7.30
CA GLN A 169 12.03 20.69 -8.14
C GLN A 169 12.80 20.46 -9.45
N LYS A 170 12.65 21.34 -10.42
CA LYS A 170 13.31 21.20 -11.73
C LYS A 170 14.82 21.07 -11.63
N GLU A 171 15.41 21.76 -10.67
CA GLU A 171 16.87 21.79 -10.44
C GLU A 171 17.40 20.46 -9.89
N ASP A 172 16.55 19.67 -9.22
CA ASP A 172 16.91 18.39 -8.64
C ASP A 172 17.17 17.30 -9.69
N PHE A 173 16.63 17.48 -10.88
CA PHE A 173 16.85 16.58 -12.01
C PHE A 173 18.13 16.88 -12.79
N ILE A 174 18.91 17.89 -12.38
CA ILE A 174 20.16 18.28 -13.05
C ILE A 174 21.34 17.84 -12.18
N TYR A 175 22.13 16.88 -12.69
CA TYR A 175 23.33 16.45 -12.00
C TYR A 175 24.38 17.56 -11.95
N GLN A 176 24.91 17.79 -10.75
CA GLN A 176 25.98 18.74 -10.50
C GLN A 176 27.14 18.03 -9.78
N LYS A 177 28.29 17.94 -10.44
CA LYS A 177 29.46 17.26 -9.90
C LYS A 177 29.86 17.85 -8.53
N GLY A 178 30.06 16.97 -7.56
CA GLY A 178 30.43 17.34 -6.19
C GLY A 178 29.26 17.79 -5.29
N LYS A 179 28.05 17.92 -5.80
CA LYS A 179 26.86 18.11 -4.99
C LYS A 179 26.17 16.79 -4.65
N SER A 180 25.49 16.76 -3.52
CA SER A 180 24.67 15.60 -3.14
C SER A 180 23.45 15.48 -4.06
N ILE A 181 23.12 14.26 -4.45
CA ILE A 181 21.91 13.91 -5.19
C ILE A 181 20.72 13.93 -4.22
N PRO A 182 19.65 14.67 -4.50
CA PRO A 182 18.47 14.63 -3.65
C PRO A 182 17.76 13.29 -3.77
N VAL A 183 17.18 12.79 -2.65
CA VAL A 183 16.42 11.56 -2.61
C VAL A 183 15.13 11.77 -1.81
N LEU A 184 14.03 11.18 -2.27
CA LEU A 184 12.80 11.04 -1.48
C LEU A 184 12.75 9.62 -0.93
N LEU A 185 12.36 9.49 0.32
CA LEU A 185 12.31 8.20 1.03
C LEU A 185 10.85 7.80 1.29
N GLY A 186 10.59 6.52 1.24
CA GLY A 186 9.33 5.96 1.72
C GLY A 186 9.22 5.98 3.25
N ALA A 187 8.03 5.77 3.77
CA ALA A 187 7.76 5.92 5.19
C ALA A 187 8.51 4.90 6.10
N ALA A 188 8.91 3.74 5.57
CA ALA A 188 9.71 2.76 6.32
C ALA A 188 11.07 3.30 6.78
N TYR A 189 11.57 4.33 6.12
CA TYR A 189 12.86 4.96 6.46
C TYR A 189 12.77 6.02 7.57
N HIS A 190 11.59 6.40 8.07
CA HIS A 190 11.43 7.47 9.07
C HIS A 190 12.20 7.25 10.38
N SER A 191 12.38 6.00 10.80
CA SER A 191 13.13 5.68 12.02
C SER A 191 14.65 5.78 11.85
N TYR A 192 15.12 5.91 10.60
CA TYR A 192 16.54 5.82 10.24
C TYR A 192 17.10 7.14 9.70
N PHE A 193 16.25 7.94 9.05
CA PHE A 193 16.64 9.19 8.41
C PHE A 193 15.69 10.34 8.75
N LYS A 194 16.21 11.56 8.66
CA LYS A 194 15.45 12.81 8.77
C LYS A 194 15.65 13.65 7.51
N VAL A 195 14.72 14.56 7.25
CA VAL A 195 14.87 15.54 6.16
C VAL A 195 16.15 16.36 6.38
N GLY A 196 16.99 16.41 5.36
CA GLY A 196 18.29 17.08 5.37
C GLY A 196 19.49 16.17 5.66
N ASP A 197 19.29 14.95 6.16
CA ASP A 197 20.36 13.98 6.38
C ASP A 197 21.08 13.66 5.06
N THR A 198 22.35 13.29 5.18
CA THR A 198 23.17 12.88 4.04
C THR A 198 23.80 11.52 4.29
N PHE A 199 23.84 10.68 3.26
CA PHE A 199 24.50 9.37 3.29
C PHE A 199 25.23 9.11 1.98
N GLU A 200 26.15 8.16 2.00
CA GLU A 200 26.83 7.68 0.81
C GLU A 200 26.20 6.39 0.31
N ALA A 201 26.02 6.27 -0.99
CA ALA A 201 25.57 5.04 -1.63
C ALA A 201 26.33 4.79 -2.93
N ALA A 202 26.51 3.52 -3.26
CA ALA A 202 26.87 3.14 -4.60
C ALA A 202 25.64 3.24 -5.50
N TYR A 203 25.79 3.93 -6.62
CA TYR A 203 24.77 4.16 -7.62
C TYR A 203 25.39 4.03 -8.99
N LEU A 204 24.88 3.10 -9.80
CA LEU A 204 25.49 2.75 -11.08
C LEU A 204 26.98 2.38 -10.93
N MET A 205 27.84 3.19 -11.54
CA MET A 205 29.28 2.94 -11.63
C MET A 205 30.11 3.75 -10.62
N GLY A 206 29.50 4.36 -9.60
CA GLY A 206 30.22 5.22 -8.66
C GLY A 206 29.59 5.32 -7.28
N LYS A 207 30.33 5.89 -6.35
CA LYS A 207 29.83 6.28 -5.03
C LYS A 207 29.43 7.74 -5.06
N PHE A 208 28.23 8.03 -4.58
CA PHE A 208 27.65 9.36 -4.57
C PHE A 208 27.14 9.69 -3.18
N LYS A 209 27.13 10.98 -2.88
CA LYS A 209 26.51 11.51 -1.67
C LYS A 209 25.06 11.86 -1.97
N PHE A 210 24.14 11.29 -1.20
CA PHE A 210 22.72 11.57 -1.29
C PHE A 210 22.28 12.48 -0.15
N LYS A 211 21.23 13.27 -0.38
CA LYS A 211 20.61 14.12 0.64
C LYS A 211 19.10 13.86 0.68
N VAL A 212 18.59 13.53 1.86
CA VAL A 212 17.16 13.34 2.06
C VAL A 212 16.42 14.66 1.90
N LYS A 213 15.59 14.75 0.87
CA LYS A 213 14.80 15.92 0.55
C LYS A 213 13.42 15.90 1.19
N GLY A 214 12.88 14.71 1.41
CA GLY A 214 11.57 14.51 2.02
C GLY A 214 11.17 13.05 2.08
N PHE A 215 9.98 12.82 2.63
CA PHE A 215 9.35 11.51 2.72
C PHE A 215 8.06 11.48 1.91
N VAL A 216 7.85 10.39 1.19
CA VAL A 216 6.65 10.15 0.41
C VAL A 216 5.48 9.85 1.36
N GLU A 217 4.30 10.29 0.98
CA GLU A 217 3.07 10.04 1.73
C GLU A 217 2.77 8.53 1.80
N LYS A 218 2.32 8.08 3.00
CA LYS A 218 1.90 6.69 3.22
C LYS A 218 0.73 6.31 2.33
N GLU A 219 0.56 5.00 2.13
CA GLU A 219 -0.54 4.44 1.35
C GLU A 219 -0.56 4.96 -0.09
N THR A 220 0.63 5.27 -0.65
CA THR A 220 0.84 5.62 -2.04
C THR A 220 1.46 4.44 -2.76
N PHE A 221 1.03 4.19 -3.99
CA PHE A 221 1.42 3.03 -4.78
C PHE A 221 1.89 3.44 -6.17
N PHE A 222 2.76 2.64 -6.75
CA PHE A 222 3.20 2.77 -8.14
C PHE A 222 3.34 1.38 -8.78
N GLY A 223 3.43 1.34 -10.10
CA GLY A 223 3.70 0.11 -10.85
C GLY A 223 4.95 0.25 -11.71
N MET A 224 5.70 -0.84 -11.85
CA MET A 224 6.84 -0.94 -12.76
C MET A 224 6.90 -2.34 -13.38
N ARG A 225 7.63 -2.45 -14.51
CA ARG A 225 7.81 -3.73 -15.19
C ARG A 225 8.46 -4.80 -14.31
N SER A 226 9.46 -4.42 -13.52
CA SER A 226 10.22 -5.31 -12.65
C SER A 226 9.40 -5.93 -11.52
N VAL A 227 8.35 -5.24 -11.10
CA VAL A 227 7.51 -5.65 -9.95
C VAL A 227 6.12 -6.14 -10.35
N GLY A 228 5.74 -6.01 -11.61
CA GLY A 228 4.49 -6.52 -12.21
C GLY A 228 3.21 -5.86 -11.71
N ASP A 229 3.01 -5.81 -10.41
CA ASP A 229 1.81 -5.26 -9.74
C ASP A 229 2.07 -3.88 -9.13
N LEU A 230 1.01 -3.29 -8.54
CA LEU A 230 1.15 -2.08 -7.73
C LEU A 230 1.89 -2.40 -6.43
N VAL A 231 2.99 -1.68 -6.21
CA VAL A 231 3.80 -1.77 -5.00
C VAL A 231 3.70 -0.50 -4.16
N SER A 232 3.85 -0.66 -2.84
CA SER A 232 3.84 0.48 -1.92
C SER A 232 5.12 1.30 -2.03
N CYS A 233 4.98 2.63 -2.11
CA CYS A 233 6.10 3.56 -2.05
C CYS A 233 6.85 3.52 -0.71
N GLU A 234 6.26 2.95 0.34
CA GLU A 234 6.79 3.03 1.70
C GLU A 234 8.18 2.40 1.87
N ARG A 235 8.50 1.39 1.04
CA ARG A 235 9.77 0.65 1.11
C ARG A 235 10.84 1.10 0.11
N TYR A 236 10.55 2.13 -0.70
CA TYR A 236 11.43 2.56 -1.80
C TYR A 236 12.12 3.88 -1.50
N MET A 237 13.33 4.02 -2.04
CA MET A 237 13.99 5.30 -2.25
C MET A 237 13.72 5.78 -3.67
N PHE A 238 13.45 7.07 -3.86
CA PHE A 238 13.22 7.65 -5.18
C PHE A 238 14.37 8.61 -5.51
N VAL A 239 15.06 8.31 -6.59
CA VAL A 239 16.15 9.13 -7.14
C VAL A 239 15.59 9.85 -8.37
N PRO A 240 15.84 11.16 -8.54
CA PRO A 240 15.40 11.85 -9.74
C PRO A 240 16.15 11.32 -10.97
N ALA A 241 15.47 11.15 -12.10
CA ALA A 241 16.08 10.82 -13.38
C ALA A 241 16.98 11.98 -13.84
N LEU A 242 18.25 11.89 -13.51
CA LEU A 242 19.22 12.98 -13.64
C LEU A 242 19.57 13.26 -15.10
N GLU A 243 19.60 14.54 -15.46
CA GLU A 243 20.22 15.02 -16.68
C GLU A 243 21.69 15.34 -16.41
N VAL A 244 22.61 14.72 -17.17
CA VAL A 244 24.03 14.94 -17.05
C VAL A 244 24.53 15.66 -18.32
N ASN A 245 25.12 16.85 -18.14
CA ASN A 245 25.62 17.65 -19.25
C ASN A 245 27.03 17.26 -19.68
N GLU A 246 27.79 16.59 -18.80
CA GLU A 246 29.15 16.15 -19.09
C GLU A 246 29.16 14.77 -19.75
N PHE A 247 29.96 14.63 -20.82
CA PHE A 247 30.20 13.33 -21.44
C PHE A 247 31.16 12.51 -20.56
N SER A 248 30.65 11.45 -19.95
CA SER A 248 31.38 10.58 -19.03
C SER A 248 30.86 9.14 -19.09
N ARG A 249 31.60 8.22 -18.49
CA ARG A 249 31.09 6.83 -18.33
C ARG A 249 29.81 6.79 -17.55
N PHE A 250 29.69 7.59 -16.51
CA PHE A 250 28.46 7.70 -15.69
C PHE A 250 27.29 8.23 -16.54
N SER A 251 27.45 9.34 -17.27
CA SER A 251 26.39 9.90 -18.09
C SER A 251 25.91 8.95 -19.19
N LYS A 252 26.82 8.14 -19.74
CA LYS A 252 26.45 7.11 -20.73
C LYS A 252 25.60 6.01 -20.10
N ALA A 253 26.04 5.45 -18.98
CA ALA A 253 25.32 4.41 -18.28
C ALA A 253 23.92 4.90 -17.85
N LEU A 254 23.86 6.07 -17.24
CA LEU A 254 22.62 6.70 -16.81
C LEU A 254 21.65 6.93 -17.98
N LEU A 255 22.14 7.49 -19.10
CA LEU A 255 21.29 7.74 -20.26
C LEU A 255 20.75 6.46 -20.89
N LEU A 256 21.55 5.40 -20.92
CA LEU A 256 21.11 4.11 -21.45
C LEU A 256 20.02 3.49 -20.57
N GLN A 257 20.20 3.50 -19.26
CA GLN A 257 19.18 3.05 -18.31
C GLN A 257 17.87 3.84 -18.44
N GLN A 258 17.96 5.15 -18.67
CA GLN A 258 16.78 5.99 -18.88
C GLN A 258 16.04 5.72 -20.19
N MET A 259 16.50 4.78 -21.00
CA MET A 259 15.72 4.22 -22.12
C MET A 259 14.74 3.13 -21.65
N GLU A 260 14.90 2.64 -20.44
CA GLU A 260 13.88 1.87 -19.75
C GLU A 260 12.90 2.81 -19.07
N GLY A 261 11.62 2.53 -19.30
CA GLY A 261 10.55 3.38 -18.79
C GLY A 261 9.20 2.90 -19.29
N MET A 262 8.24 3.79 -19.27
CA MET A 262 6.90 3.49 -19.75
C MET A 262 6.37 4.58 -20.66
N ILE A 263 5.56 4.16 -21.63
CA ILE A 263 4.81 5.01 -22.53
C ILE A 263 3.33 4.93 -22.14
N VAL A 264 2.75 6.08 -21.84
CA VAL A 264 1.30 6.21 -21.60
C VAL A 264 0.67 6.75 -22.88
N SER A 265 -0.09 5.92 -23.57
CA SER A 265 -0.59 6.20 -24.93
C SER A 265 -2.08 5.88 -25.10
N LYS A 266 -2.72 6.67 -25.95
CA LYS A 266 -4.09 6.42 -26.47
C LYS A 266 -4.10 5.70 -27.83
N LEU A 267 -2.93 5.56 -28.45
CA LEU A 267 -2.82 5.11 -29.84
C LEU A 267 -2.98 3.60 -30.02
N GLY A 268 -2.90 2.82 -28.93
CA GLY A 268 -2.75 1.37 -29.00
C GLY A 268 -1.30 0.95 -29.30
N TYR A 269 -1.01 -0.35 -29.09
CA TYR A 269 0.37 -0.87 -29.19
C TYR A 269 1.00 -0.66 -30.56
N THR A 270 0.31 -1.09 -31.63
CA THR A 270 0.87 -1.05 -32.99
C THR A 270 1.33 0.34 -33.39
N LYS A 271 0.45 1.34 -33.26
CA LYS A 271 0.80 2.73 -33.60
C LYS A 271 1.86 3.32 -32.69
N THR A 272 1.83 3.01 -31.39
CA THR A 272 2.84 3.45 -30.45
C THR A 272 4.23 2.90 -30.80
N ASN A 273 4.30 1.60 -31.13
CA ASN A 273 5.52 0.93 -31.54
C ASN A 273 6.03 1.44 -32.92
N GLU A 274 5.15 1.68 -33.89
CA GLU A 274 5.50 2.28 -35.18
C GLU A 274 6.16 3.64 -34.97
N LEU A 275 5.57 4.52 -34.17
CA LEU A 275 6.12 5.85 -33.88
C LEU A 275 7.45 5.77 -33.13
N TYR A 276 7.57 4.86 -32.18
CA TYR A 276 8.83 4.62 -31.44
C TYR A 276 9.94 4.18 -32.42
N ARG A 277 9.66 3.25 -33.34
CA ARG A 277 10.60 2.80 -34.37
C ARG A 277 10.95 3.90 -35.36
N GLN A 278 10.00 4.73 -35.76
CA GLN A 278 10.25 5.89 -36.59
C GLN A 278 11.26 6.84 -35.91
N PHE A 279 11.13 7.10 -34.60
CA PHE A 279 12.09 7.92 -33.88
C PHE A 279 13.50 7.29 -33.84
N LEU A 280 13.61 5.95 -33.74
CA LEU A 280 14.88 5.25 -33.83
C LEU A 280 15.53 5.41 -35.22
N GLU A 281 14.75 5.26 -36.27
CA GLU A 281 15.22 5.45 -37.66
C GLU A 281 15.71 6.88 -37.91
N GLU A 282 14.96 7.88 -37.46
CA GLU A 282 15.34 9.30 -37.64
C GLU A 282 16.66 9.67 -36.95
N VAL A 283 17.06 8.97 -35.90
CA VAL A 283 18.34 9.18 -35.22
C VAL A 283 19.40 8.18 -35.63
N GLY A 284 19.06 7.19 -36.47
CA GLY A 284 19.98 6.15 -36.97
C GLY A 284 20.36 5.16 -35.86
N LEU A 285 19.39 4.72 -35.06
CA LEU A 285 19.49 3.68 -34.04
C LEU A 285 18.56 2.48 -34.36
N GLU A 286 18.06 2.38 -35.59
CA GLU A 286 17.11 1.36 -36.02
C GLU A 286 17.60 -0.09 -35.87
N LYS A 287 18.95 -0.25 -35.78
CA LYS A 287 19.61 -1.54 -35.59
C LYS A 287 19.83 -1.91 -34.14
N TRP A 288 19.50 -1.01 -33.24
CA TRP A 288 19.63 -1.27 -31.80
C TRP A 288 18.33 -1.88 -31.27
N ASP A 289 18.49 -2.85 -30.36
CA ASP A 289 17.34 -3.52 -29.74
C ASP A 289 16.77 -2.67 -28.59
N LEU A 290 16.34 -1.45 -28.93
CA LEU A 290 15.49 -0.63 -28.08
C LEU A 290 14.04 -0.87 -28.52
N ILE A 291 13.23 -1.39 -27.62
CA ILE A 291 11.89 -1.90 -27.96
C ILE A 291 10.80 -1.33 -27.06
N VAL A 292 9.60 -1.26 -27.62
CA VAL A 292 8.36 -1.21 -26.84
C VAL A 292 7.91 -2.64 -26.64
N VAL A 293 7.77 -3.04 -25.38
CA VAL A 293 7.40 -4.43 -25.04
C VAL A 293 5.96 -4.68 -25.44
N ASP A 294 5.73 -5.76 -26.19
CA ASP A 294 4.39 -6.19 -26.59
C ASP A 294 3.64 -6.72 -25.35
N PRO A 295 2.51 -6.14 -24.99
CA PRO A 295 1.72 -6.59 -23.86
C PRO A 295 1.13 -8.00 -24.03
N ASP A 296 1.01 -8.47 -25.28
CA ASP A 296 0.48 -9.80 -25.61
C ASP A 296 1.59 -10.86 -25.79
N ALA A 297 2.89 -10.44 -25.79
CA ALA A 297 4.01 -11.36 -25.92
C ALA A 297 4.28 -12.09 -24.58
N THR A 298 3.69 -13.26 -24.49
CA THR A 298 4.13 -14.51 -23.83
C THR A 298 4.40 -14.58 -22.32
N THR A 299 4.27 -13.55 -21.50
CA THR A 299 4.34 -13.70 -20.02
C THR A 299 3.38 -12.77 -19.33
N SER A 300 2.79 -13.25 -18.23
CA SER A 300 1.84 -12.51 -17.36
C SER A 300 2.36 -11.15 -16.89
N TYR A 301 3.68 -10.96 -16.88
CA TYR A 301 4.35 -9.72 -16.47
C TYR A 301 4.28 -8.58 -17.49
N ASN A 302 3.88 -8.85 -18.73
CA ASN A 302 3.87 -7.84 -19.79
C ASN A 302 2.54 -7.10 -19.95
N LYS A 303 1.48 -7.64 -19.34
CA LYS A 303 0.13 -7.06 -19.46
C LYS A 303 -0.16 -6.16 -18.28
N ILE A 304 0.23 -4.90 -18.38
CA ILE A 304 -0.11 -3.90 -17.37
C ILE A 304 -1.36 -3.16 -17.79
N GLU A 305 -2.40 -3.36 -17.02
CA GLU A 305 -3.62 -2.57 -17.09
C GLU A 305 -3.32 -1.11 -16.70
N SER A 306 -4.16 -0.16 -17.15
CA SER A 306 -3.98 1.24 -16.75
C SER A 306 -3.98 1.37 -15.23
N TYR A 307 -3.21 2.30 -14.70
CA TYR A 307 -3.11 2.54 -13.24
C TYR A 307 -4.47 2.68 -12.56
N SER A 308 -5.44 3.33 -13.25
CA SER A 308 -6.80 3.44 -12.74
C SER A 308 -7.51 2.09 -12.61
N VAL A 309 -7.28 1.16 -13.54
CA VAL A 309 -7.87 -0.19 -13.50
C VAL A 309 -7.25 -1.00 -12.37
N MET A 310 -5.92 -0.99 -12.25
CA MET A 310 -5.20 -1.68 -11.15
C MET A 310 -5.64 -1.15 -9.79
N THR A 311 -5.73 0.17 -9.63
CA THR A 311 -6.17 0.79 -8.38
C THR A 311 -7.63 0.45 -8.04
N LYS A 312 -8.54 0.41 -9.04
CA LYS A 312 -9.92 -0.07 -8.86
C LYS A 312 -9.98 -1.55 -8.47
N GLN A 313 -9.09 -2.37 -9.00
CA GLN A 313 -9.00 -3.79 -8.65
C GLN A 313 -8.57 -3.97 -7.20
N VAL A 314 -7.54 -3.25 -6.76
CA VAL A 314 -7.09 -3.21 -5.36
C VAL A 314 -8.22 -2.75 -4.44
N ALA A 315 -8.91 -1.66 -4.78
CA ALA A 315 -10.07 -1.18 -4.02
C ALA A 315 -11.18 -2.24 -3.89
N ARG A 316 -11.42 -3.02 -4.95
CA ARG A 316 -12.39 -4.13 -4.95
C ARG A 316 -11.95 -5.26 -4.01
N GLN A 317 -10.68 -5.63 -4.02
CA GLN A 317 -10.13 -6.65 -3.10
C GLN A 317 -10.28 -6.22 -1.63
N PHE A 318 -9.95 -4.98 -1.31
CA PHE A 318 -10.17 -4.42 0.03
C PHE A 318 -11.65 -4.44 0.44
N LYS A 319 -12.57 -4.16 -0.49
CA LYS A 319 -14.01 -4.24 -0.22
C LYS A 319 -14.47 -5.66 0.12
N ILE A 320 -13.98 -6.66 -0.59
CA ILE A 320 -14.29 -8.08 -0.30
C ILE A 320 -13.74 -8.46 1.08
N LEU A 321 -12.48 -8.13 1.35
CA LEU A 321 -11.84 -8.39 2.64
C LEU A 321 -12.63 -7.74 3.79
N LEU A 322 -13.06 -6.50 3.62
CA LEU A 322 -13.86 -5.78 4.60
C LEU A 322 -15.17 -6.52 4.91
N ILE A 323 -15.90 -6.98 3.90
CA ILE A 323 -17.13 -7.76 4.08
C ILE A 323 -16.85 -9.03 4.91
N ILE A 324 -15.78 -9.75 4.60
CA ILE A 324 -15.38 -10.97 5.32
C ILE A 324 -15.10 -10.66 6.79
N ILE A 325 -14.31 -9.60 7.07
CA ILE A 325 -13.97 -9.20 8.45
C ILE A 325 -15.23 -8.82 9.23
N VAL A 326 -16.16 -8.08 8.62
CA VAL A 326 -17.42 -7.67 9.25
C VAL A 326 -18.29 -8.88 9.59
N ILE A 327 -18.44 -9.83 8.68
CA ILE A 327 -19.20 -11.06 8.91
C ILE A 327 -18.58 -11.85 10.07
N PHE A 328 -17.26 -12.02 10.05
CA PHE A 328 -16.53 -12.74 11.10
C PHE A 328 -16.69 -12.05 12.47
N ALA A 329 -16.54 -10.72 12.52
CA ALA A 329 -16.74 -9.95 13.75
C ALA A 329 -18.17 -10.10 14.28
N CYS A 330 -19.19 -10.06 13.41
CA CYS A 330 -20.58 -10.23 13.77
C CYS A 330 -20.84 -11.61 14.41
N ILE A 331 -20.32 -12.68 13.81
CA ILE A 331 -20.45 -14.05 14.32
C ILE A 331 -19.72 -14.16 15.67
N ALA A 332 -18.49 -13.68 15.77
CA ALA A 332 -17.67 -13.78 16.97
C ALA A 332 -18.34 -13.07 18.18
N ILE A 333 -18.79 -11.83 17.97
CA ILE A 333 -19.46 -11.05 19.04
C ILE A 333 -20.75 -11.73 19.48
N THR A 334 -21.56 -12.18 18.53
CA THR A 334 -22.82 -12.85 18.82
C THR A 334 -22.62 -14.16 19.58
N MET A 335 -21.68 -15.01 19.18
CA MET A 335 -21.35 -16.27 19.84
C MET A 335 -20.81 -16.05 21.26
N ASN A 336 -19.96 -15.06 21.45
CA ASN A 336 -19.46 -14.71 22.77
C ASN A 336 -20.58 -14.17 23.68
N MET A 337 -21.47 -13.34 23.13
CA MET A 337 -22.66 -12.87 23.89
C MET A 337 -23.51 -14.02 24.35
N ILE A 338 -23.82 -14.97 23.48
CA ILE A 338 -24.56 -16.21 23.86
C ILE A 338 -23.76 -16.98 24.93
N GLY A 339 -22.45 -17.04 24.87
CA GLY A 339 -21.57 -17.64 25.87
C GLY A 339 -21.71 -17.00 27.25
N ILE A 340 -21.79 -15.67 27.34
CA ILE A 340 -22.04 -14.93 28.57
C ILE A 340 -23.41 -15.28 29.12
N LEU A 341 -24.45 -15.28 28.28
CA LEU A 341 -25.82 -15.65 28.68
C LEU A 341 -25.90 -17.08 29.20
N LYS A 342 -25.20 -18.03 28.55
CA LYS A 342 -25.11 -19.41 29.04
C LYS A 342 -24.52 -19.52 30.44
N ARG A 343 -23.44 -18.78 30.71
CA ARG A 343 -22.80 -18.75 32.05
C ARG A 343 -23.72 -18.17 33.14
N GLN A 344 -24.64 -17.27 32.76
CA GLN A 344 -25.58 -16.63 33.65
C GLN A 344 -26.93 -17.38 33.73
N HIS A 345 -27.04 -18.51 33.04
CA HIS A 345 -28.30 -19.27 32.91
C HIS A 345 -28.94 -19.58 34.26
N TYR A 346 -28.14 -20.05 35.24
CA TYR A 346 -28.60 -20.36 36.58
C TYR A 346 -29.11 -19.09 37.31
N ASN A 347 -28.39 -17.99 37.24
CA ASN A 347 -28.78 -16.72 37.89
C ASN A 347 -30.12 -16.21 37.31
N PHE A 348 -30.27 -16.25 35.98
CA PHE A 348 -31.52 -15.90 35.32
C PHE A 348 -32.70 -16.80 35.75
N GLY A 349 -32.42 -18.09 35.99
CA GLY A 349 -33.44 -19.01 36.55
C GLY A 349 -33.88 -18.60 37.94
N VAL A 350 -32.94 -18.28 38.83
CA VAL A 350 -33.24 -17.81 40.21
C VAL A 350 -34.01 -16.49 40.18
N GLU A 351 -33.63 -15.55 39.33
CA GLU A 351 -34.35 -14.27 39.17
C GLU A 351 -35.80 -14.48 38.69
N MET A 352 -36.03 -15.40 37.76
CA MET A 352 -37.38 -15.75 37.32
C MET A 352 -38.21 -16.38 38.46
N LEU A 353 -37.59 -17.21 39.29
CA LEU A 353 -38.26 -17.77 40.47
C LEU A 353 -38.62 -16.68 41.50
N CYS A 354 -37.80 -15.65 41.61
CA CYS A 354 -38.04 -14.48 42.44
C CYS A 354 -39.04 -13.47 41.82
N GLY A 355 -39.62 -13.80 40.65
CA GLY A 355 -40.67 -13.00 40.01
C GLY A 355 -40.19 -12.08 38.90
N ALA A 356 -38.91 -12.16 38.48
CA ALA A 356 -38.46 -11.40 37.34
C ALA A 356 -39.13 -11.87 36.05
N SER A 357 -39.60 -10.92 35.24
CA SER A 357 -40.18 -11.23 33.94
C SER A 357 -39.09 -11.55 32.89
N ARG A 358 -39.43 -12.38 31.88
CA ARG A 358 -38.55 -12.63 30.75
C ARG A 358 -38.16 -11.34 30.04
N ARG A 359 -39.01 -10.32 30.02
CA ARG A 359 -38.68 -9.01 29.46
C ARG A 359 -37.57 -8.32 30.24
N TYR A 360 -37.57 -8.47 31.55
CA TYR A 360 -36.52 -7.92 32.42
C TYR A 360 -35.16 -8.48 32.02
N ILE A 361 -34.99 -9.79 31.98
CA ILE A 361 -33.74 -10.48 31.62
C ILE A 361 -33.30 -10.14 30.17
N THR A 362 -34.26 -10.01 29.25
CA THR A 362 -33.94 -9.60 27.87
C THR A 362 -33.38 -8.19 27.80
N MET A 363 -33.94 -7.24 28.56
CA MET A 363 -33.45 -5.87 28.62
C MET A 363 -32.05 -5.79 29.26
N GLU A 364 -31.79 -6.60 30.23
CA GLU A 364 -30.47 -6.74 30.85
C GLU A 364 -29.44 -7.28 29.85
N ALA A 365 -29.77 -8.35 29.11
CA ALA A 365 -28.91 -8.88 28.03
C ALA A 365 -28.63 -7.83 26.94
N PHE A 366 -29.64 -7.02 26.60
CA PHE A 366 -29.48 -5.91 25.65
C PHE A 366 -28.52 -4.84 26.19
N GLY A 367 -28.67 -4.50 27.48
CA GLY A 367 -27.74 -3.53 28.12
C GLY A 367 -26.31 -4.00 28.08
N ILE A 368 -26.03 -5.27 28.31
CA ILE A 368 -24.70 -5.86 28.20
C ILE A 368 -24.18 -5.80 26.76
N ALA A 369 -24.97 -6.22 25.76
CA ALA A 369 -24.57 -6.24 24.36
C ALA A 369 -24.28 -4.83 23.85
N ILE A 370 -25.17 -3.89 24.11
CA ILE A 370 -25.02 -2.48 23.69
C ILE A 370 -23.81 -1.85 24.40
N GLY A 371 -23.66 -2.06 25.70
CA GLY A 371 -22.54 -1.50 26.48
C GLY A 371 -21.17 -1.96 25.96
N MET A 372 -21.02 -3.26 25.66
CA MET A 372 -19.76 -3.80 25.11
C MET A 372 -19.44 -3.21 23.74
N VAL A 373 -20.43 -3.11 22.86
CA VAL A 373 -20.22 -2.56 21.52
C VAL A 373 -19.89 -1.08 21.60
N LEU A 374 -20.58 -0.29 22.44
CA LEU A 374 -20.31 1.14 22.61
C LEU A 374 -18.89 1.41 23.14
N VAL A 375 -18.44 0.63 24.12
CA VAL A 375 -17.05 0.75 24.63
C VAL A 375 -16.05 0.41 23.55
N SER A 376 -16.29 -0.69 22.81
CA SER A 376 -15.40 -1.10 21.72
C SER A 376 -15.32 -0.06 20.59
N ASP A 377 -16.46 0.50 20.23
CA ASP A 377 -16.57 1.53 19.20
C ASP A 377 -15.90 2.85 19.62
N GLY A 378 -16.07 3.23 20.90
CA GLY A 378 -15.38 4.39 21.48
C GLY A 378 -13.87 4.24 21.46
N VAL A 379 -13.34 3.07 21.85
CA VAL A 379 -11.91 2.77 21.80
C VAL A 379 -11.39 2.78 20.35
N ALA A 380 -12.11 2.12 19.45
CA ALA A 380 -11.72 2.08 18.03
C ALA A 380 -11.71 3.47 17.39
N SER A 381 -12.75 4.28 17.66
CA SER A 381 -12.86 5.66 17.16
C SER A 381 -11.71 6.53 17.66
N LEU A 382 -11.31 6.38 18.93
CA LEU A 382 -10.16 7.09 19.50
C LEU A 382 -8.86 6.68 18.81
N VAL A 383 -8.62 5.39 18.63
CA VAL A 383 -7.44 4.87 17.95
C VAL A 383 -7.40 5.34 16.50
N LEU A 384 -8.50 5.27 15.76
CA LEU A 384 -8.59 5.74 14.37
C LEU A 384 -8.28 7.23 14.25
N LYS A 385 -8.73 8.04 15.22
CA LYS A 385 -8.41 9.46 15.27
C LYS A 385 -6.92 9.71 15.51
N ILE A 386 -6.29 8.95 16.40
CA ILE A 386 -4.84 9.07 16.68
C ILE A 386 -4.02 8.68 15.44
N ILE A 387 -4.44 7.66 14.70
CA ILE A 387 -3.76 7.19 13.48
C ILE A 387 -4.04 8.10 12.26
N GLY A 388 -4.87 9.15 12.43
CA GLY A 388 -5.18 10.09 11.35
C GLY A 388 -6.15 9.54 10.30
N SER A 389 -7.05 8.65 10.66
CA SER A 389 -8.08 8.13 9.75
C SER A 389 -9.14 9.20 9.43
N ASP A 390 -9.75 9.09 8.24
CA ASP A 390 -10.79 10.00 7.77
C ASP A 390 -12.05 9.94 8.68
N ALA A 391 -12.68 11.10 8.92
CA ALA A 391 -13.91 11.20 9.70
C ALA A 391 -15.04 10.30 9.17
N ARG A 392 -15.09 10.08 7.85
CA ARG A 392 -16.06 9.15 7.24
C ARG A 392 -15.82 7.69 7.64
N ALA A 393 -14.56 7.27 7.75
CA ALA A 393 -14.22 5.93 8.19
C ALA A 393 -14.68 5.69 9.63
N ILE A 394 -14.51 6.69 10.51
CA ILE A 394 -15.01 6.65 11.89
C ILE A 394 -16.54 6.53 11.91
N LEU A 395 -17.24 7.31 11.10
CA LEU A 395 -18.69 7.25 11.00
C LEU A 395 -19.19 5.88 10.49
N ILE A 396 -18.51 5.28 9.52
CA ILE A 396 -18.81 3.93 9.02
C ILE A 396 -18.66 2.91 10.15
N VAL A 397 -17.59 2.98 10.93
CA VAL A 397 -17.36 2.09 12.08
C VAL A 397 -18.49 2.23 13.10
N GLN A 398 -18.91 3.46 13.45
CA GLN A 398 -20.02 3.71 14.37
C GLN A 398 -21.33 3.12 13.87
N CYS A 399 -21.67 3.33 12.59
CA CYS A 399 -22.86 2.73 11.98
C CYS A 399 -22.80 1.19 12.02
N LEU A 400 -21.63 0.63 11.78
CA LEU A 400 -21.40 -0.81 11.82
C LEU A 400 -21.56 -1.36 13.25
N GLY A 401 -21.03 -0.65 14.25
CA GLY A 401 -21.18 -0.96 15.67
C GLY A 401 -22.68 -1.05 16.06
N ILE A 402 -23.46 -0.07 15.65
CA ILE A 402 -24.92 -0.09 15.88
C ILE A 402 -25.57 -1.34 15.23
N GLY A 403 -25.21 -1.64 13.98
CA GLY A 403 -25.71 -2.82 13.28
C GLY A 403 -25.39 -4.14 14.01
N ILE A 404 -24.15 -4.29 14.47
CA ILE A 404 -23.70 -5.46 15.24
C ILE A 404 -24.43 -5.55 16.58
N ALA A 405 -24.62 -4.41 17.28
CA ALA A 405 -25.39 -4.40 18.52
C ALA A 405 -26.82 -4.89 18.31
N VAL A 406 -27.49 -4.45 17.26
CA VAL A 406 -28.86 -4.90 16.91
C VAL A 406 -28.90 -6.40 16.66
N ILE A 407 -27.95 -6.93 15.86
CA ILE A 407 -27.86 -8.37 15.56
C ILE A 407 -27.63 -9.18 16.84
N SER A 408 -26.73 -8.73 17.71
CA SER A 408 -26.41 -9.37 18.97
C SER A 408 -27.62 -9.35 19.94
N CYS A 409 -28.36 -8.25 19.97
CA CYS A 409 -29.61 -8.15 20.73
C CYS A 409 -30.69 -9.14 20.22
N LEU A 410 -30.89 -9.23 18.89
CA LEU A 410 -31.81 -10.16 18.28
C LEU A 410 -31.43 -11.62 18.59
N ALA A 411 -30.15 -11.97 18.43
CA ALA A 411 -29.68 -13.32 18.77
C ALA A 411 -29.88 -13.66 20.25
N SER A 412 -29.58 -12.71 21.15
CA SER A 412 -29.84 -12.84 22.59
C SER A 412 -31.31 -13.04 22.89
N TYR A 413 -32.19 -12.29 22.22
CA TYR A 413 -33.66 -12.46 22.37
C TYR A 413 -34.11 -13.84 21.94
N PHE A 414 -33.68 -14.34 20.78
CA PHE A 414 -34.05 -15.68 20.32
C PHE A 414 -33.48 -16.78 21.21
N TYR A 415 -32.29 -16.62 21.75
CA TYR A 415 -31.71 -17.54 22.72
C TYR A 415 -32.56 -17.61 24.00
N LEU A 416 -32.84 -16.45 24.62
CA LEU A 416 -33.63 -16.38 25.87
C LEU A 416 -35.08 -16.85 25.69
N ARG A 417 -35.65 -16.64 24.49
CA ARG A 417 -37.00 -17.13 24.18
C ARG A 417 -37.12 -18.66 24.19
N LYS A 418 -36.06 -19.36 23.79
CA LYS A 418 -35.99 -20.83 23.76
C LYS A 418 -35.69 -21.44 25.13
N MET A 419 -35.33 -20.66 26.13
CA MET A 419 -35.05 -21.13 27.47
C MET A 419 -36.34 -21.61 28.17
N ASN A 420 -36.33 -22.85 28.68
CA ASN A 420 -37.37 -23.41 29.53
C ASN A 420 -36.92 -23.38 31.00
N ILE A 421 -37.78 -22.87 31.88
CA ILE A 421 -37.48 -22.76 33.31
C ILE A 421 -37.30 -24.16 33.94
N SER A 422 -38.01 -25.17 33.43
CA SER A 422 -37.86 -26.55 33.89
C SER A 422 -36.48 -27.15 33.65
N ASP A 423 -35.80 -26.77 32.56
CA ASP A 423 -34.49 -27.29 32.20
C ASP A 423 -33.37 -26.65 33.06
N ILE A 424 -33.64 -25.45 33.59
CA ILE A 424 -32.72 -24.69 34.45
C ILE A 424 -32.69 -25.29 35.85
N ILE A 425 -33.87 -25.69 36.38
CA ILE A 425 -34.01 -26.19 37.74
C ILE A 425 -33.71 -27.69 37.81
N GLY A 426 -33.94 -28.43 36.73
CA GLY A 426 -33.72 -29.88 36.65
C GLY A 426 -32.29 -30.34 36.47
N GLY A 427 -31.30 -29.43 36.40
CA GLY A 427 -29.89 -29.77 36.31
C GLY A 427 -29.49 -30.59 35.07
N LYS A 428 -30.27 -30.53 33.98
CA LYS A 428 -29.84 -31.09 32.68
C LYS A 428 -29.00 -30.06 31.94
N GLU A 429 -27.69 -30.31 31.95
CA GLU A 429 -26.74 -29.64 31.05
C GLU A 429 -27.01 -29.91 29.59
#